data_a9361cd58f472964d9f3f4718e2cc9f7
#
_entry.id   a9361cd58f472964d9f3f4718e2cc9f7
#
_cell.length_a   1.000
_cell.length_b   1.000
_cell.length_c   1.000
_cell.angle_alpha   90.00
_cell.angle_beta   90.00
_cell.angle_gamma   90.00
#
_symmetry.space_group_name_H-M   'P 1'
#
loop_
_entity.id
_entity.type
_entity.pdbx_description
1 polymer ?
#
loop_
_entity_poly.entity_id
_entity_poly.type
_entity_poly.pdbx_seq_one_letter_code
_entity_poly.pdbx_strand_id
1 'polypeptide(L)'
;MENLLLNAWSTVGSVVLAILILLVMITIHEFGHYIAGKLLGFRIDEFSIGFGPALFKRRSKKTGELFALRLIPLGGYCAFAGEDGLDDETDTKQEEGEEGDPKKNGEKLSVSEPFPQFQEDGAQPKPSDADRASAANVPSADGALEAHKRDESVAQPSVQTCVGGASEEGNLSEKDKEAPVRTGGEFTKMAPWKRIIVLIAGAFMNYVLAVFLLIVCFFAYGQTMIAVYKAEPTAEIPAQYCLQDYDILLEAQGKKLYLTTDVAQALNGHKAGDLVEMRISRVVGTKEDGTYLREEMDVRIALRADVDVRNSADLDGVWRALGIAYETEGESGVWQLANASYRFGFWETLGRSFAYSFKIAGSIFKVLGELLTGRLGISALGGPLTTISVTSQIAGRSFRGFLEIAGFLGVNLAVFNLLPIPALDGSKVVFTVIEWIRKKPLNRKVEAIIHAVGFVLLLGFAVLVDILQFV
;
A
#
# COMPACT_ATOMS: atom_id res chain seq x y z
N MET A 1 32.90 -18.77 4.52
CA MET A 1 32.60 -18.16 3.20
C MET A 1 31.37 -18.82 2.58
N GLU A 2 31.28 -20.16 2.55
CA GLU A 2 30.05 -20.85 2.03
C GLU A 2 28.77 -20.48 2.74
N ASN A 3 28.75 -20.45 4.07
CA ASN A 3 27.56 -20.06 4.83
C ASN A 3 27.13 -18.60 4.57
N LEU A 4 28.07 -17.71 4.30
CA LEU A 4 27.78 -16.32 3.96
C LEU A 4 27.13 -16.19 2.57
N LEU A 5 27.60 -16.98 1.60
CA LEU A 5 27.03 -17.04 0.25
C LEU A 5 25.63 -17.69 0.27
N LEU A 6 25.44 -18.77 1.01
CA LEU A 6 24.13 -19.43 1.15
C LEU A 6 23.09 -18.50 1.80
N ASN A 7 23.48 -17.76 2.84
CA ASN A 7 22.61 -16.76 3.46
C ASN A 7 22.30 -15.59 2.51
N ALA A 8 23.28 -15.11 1.74
CA ALA A 8 23.06 -14.06 0.75
C ALA A 8 22.08 -14.51 -0.35
N TRP A 9 22.23 -15.73 -0.88
CA TRP A 9 21.30 -16.28 -1.87
C TRP A 9 19.88 -16.45 -1.32
N SER A 10 19.74 -16.92 -0.08
CA SER A 10 18.41 -17.05 0.56
C SER A 10 17.75 -15.67 0.76
N THR A 11 18.52 -14.65 1.14
CA THR A 11 18.03 -13.29 1.32
C THR A 11 17.59 -12.67 -0.01
N VAL A 12 18.43 -12.80 -1.06
CA VAL A 12 18.06 -12.30 -2.40
C VAL A 12 16.82 -13.01 -2.92
N GLY A 13 16.73 -14.33 -2.78
CA GLY A 13 15.56 -15.11 -3.17
C GLY A 13 14.28 -14.64 -2.46
N SER A 14 14.35 -14.36 -1.17
CA SER A 14 13.22 -13.89 -0.37
C SER A 14 12.76 -12.48 -0.78
N VAL A 15 13.70 -11.58 -1.10
CA VAL A 15 13.37 -10.24 -1.62
C VAL A 15 12.71 -10.32 -2.99
N VAL A 16 13.24 -11.17 -3.89
CA VAL A 16 12.63 -11.41 -5.21
C VAL A 16 11.20 -11.96 -5.05
N LEU A 17 11.00 -12.86 -4.09
CA LEU A 17 9.67 -13.41 -3.79
C LEU A 17 8.70 -12.32 -3.27
N ALA A 18 9.16 -11.41 -2.41
CA ALA A 18 8.36 -10.29 -1.93
C ALA A 18 7.95 -9.35 -3.08
N ILE A 19 8.88 -9.02 -3.97
CA ILE A 19 8.60 -8.21 -5.17
C ILE A 19 7.62 -8.93 -6.10
N LEU A 20 7.75 -10.24 -6.25
CA LEU A 20 6.84 -11.05 -7.07
C LEU A 20 5.40 -11.04 -6.50
N ILE A 21 5.24 -11.13 -5.17
CA ILE A 21 3.93 -10.99 -4.53
C ILE A 21 3.31 -9.64 -4.90
N LEU A 22 4.04 -8.54 -4.73
CA LEU A 22 3.56 -7.21 -5.05
C LEU A 22 3.20 -7.07 -6.54
N LEU A 23 4.05 -7.58 -7.44
CA LEU A 23 3.78 -7.57 -8.88
C LEU A 23 2.49 -8.32 -9.24
N VAL A 24 2.28 -9.50 -8.65
CA VAL A 24 1.05 -10.28 -8.87
C VAL A 24 -0.17 -9.50 -8.36
N MET A 25 -0.09 -8.91 -7.17
CA MET A 25 -1.18 -8.11 -6.59
C MET A 25 -1.55 -6.91 -7.47
N ILE A 26 -0.54 -6.18 -7.97
CA ILE A 26 -0.76 -5.04 -8.86
C ILE A 26 -1.36 -5.52 -10.19
N THR A 27 -0.84 -6.61 -10.76
CA THR A 27 -1.36 -7.17 -12.02
C THR A 27 -2.83 -7.57 -11.91
N ILE A 28 -3.21 -8.22 -10.80
CA ILE A 28 -4.59 -8.63 -10.54
C ILE A 28 -5.49 -7.42 -10.30
N HIS A 29 -4.98 -6.37 -9.66
CA HIS A 29 -5.65 -5.10 -9.49
C HIS A 29 -6.01 -4.48 -10.85
N GLU A 30 -5.02 -4.28 -11.72
CA GLU A 30 -5.23 -3.73 -13.06
C GLU A 30 -6.16 -4.62 -13.91
N PHE A 31 -6.04 -5.94 -13.74
CA PHE A 31 -6.91 -6.90 -14.41
C PHE A 31 -8.37 -6.76 -13.94
N GLY A 32 -8.62 -6.34 -12.71
CA GLY A 32 -9.95 -6.00 -12.20
C GLY A 32 -10.58 -4.85 -13.00
N HIS A 33 -9.85 -3.76 -13.18
CA HIS A 33 -10.28 -2.63 -14.01
C HIS A 33 -10.55 -3.06 -15.45
N TYR A 34 -9.63 -3.85 -16.02
CA TYR A 34 -9.74 -4.36 -17.38
C TYR A 34 -11.01 -5.22 -17.58
N ILE A 35 -11.27 -6.19 -16.70
CA ILE A 35 -12.47 -7.06 -16.81
C ILE A 35 -13.74 -6.21 -16.69
N ALA A 36 -13.82 -5.37 -15.65
CA ALA A 36 -15.01 -4.55 -15.43
C ALA A 36 -15.24 -3.57 -16.58
N GLY A 37 -14.17 -2.96 -17.09
CA GLY A 37 -14.23 -2.09 -18.26
C GLY A 37 -14.77 -2.79 -19.49
N LYS A 38 -14.29 -4.00 -19.77
CA LYS A 38 -14.79 -4.83 -20.88
C LYS A 38 -16.26 -5.19 -20.73
N LEU A 39 -16.66 -5.66 -19.55
CA LEU A 39 -18.04 -6.08 -19.28
C LEU A 39 -19.04 -4.91 -19.37
N LEU A 40 -18.61 -3.71 -19.00
CA LEU A 40 -19.44 -2.52 -19.00
C LEU A 40 -19.38 -1.71 -20.31
N GLY A 41 -18.54 -2.15 -21.28
CA GLY A 41 -18.46 -1.58 -22.62
C GLY A 41 -17.61 -0.31 -22.70
N PHE A 42 -16.58 -0.18 -21.87
CA PHE A 42 -15.57 0.88 -21.99
C PHE A 42 -14.55 0.61 -23.09
N ARG A 43 -14.06 1.65 -23.73
CA ARG A 43 -12.92 1.57 -24.64
C ARG A 43 -11.63 1.56 -23.82
N ILE A 44 -10.85 0.49 -23.96
CA ILE A 44 -9.54 0.34 -23.32
C ILE A 44 -8.47 0.55 -24.38
N ASP A 45 -7.58 1.48 -24.17
CA ASP A 45 -6.50 1.80 -25.09
C ASP A 45 -5.25 0.97 -24.79
N GLU A 46 -4.88 0.85 -23.52
CA GLU A 46 -3.71 0.07 -23.11
C GLU A 46 -3.92 -0.66 -21.79
N PHE A 47 -3.42 -1.88 -21.70
CA PHE A 47 -3.22 -2.64 -20.45
C PHE A 47 -1.72 -2.92 -20.30
N SER A 48 -1.12 -2.36 -19.26
CA SER A 48 0.32 -2.43 -19.07
C SER A 48 0.68 -2.98 -17.68
N ILE A 49 1.66 -3.90 -17.67
CA ILE A 49 2.30 -4.39 -16.45
C ILE A 49 3.68 -3.77 -16.38
N GLY A 50 3.97 -3.05 -15.27
CA GLY A 50 5.22 -2.32 -15.08
C GLY A 50 5.22 -0.91 -15.67
N PHE A 51 6.36 -0.22 -15.50
CA PHE A 51 6.63 1.12 -16.03
C PHE A 51 7.92 1.16 -16.86
N GLY A 52 8.15 2.28 -17.55
CA GLY A 52 9.33 2.51 -18.37
C GLY A 52 9.23 1.90 -19.77
N PRO A 53 10.37 1.65 -20.45
CA PRO A 53 10.39 1.12 -21.81
C PRO A 53 9.75 -0.26 -21.88
N ALA A 54 8.98 -0.52 -22.94
CA ALA A 54 8.30 -1.79 -23.11
C ALA A 54 9.27 -2.87 -23.58
N LEU A 55 9.34 -3.97 -22.84
CA LEU A 55 10.04 -5.19 -23.22
C LEU A 55 9.25 -5.98 -24.27
N PHE A 56 7.93 -5.97 -24.14
CA PHE A 56 7.02 -6.65 -25.03
C PHE A 56 5.78 -5.79 -25.25
N LYS A 57 5.40 -5.58 -26.54
CA LYS A 57 4.16 -4.89 -26.93
C LYS A 57 3.38 -5.77 -27.92
N ARG A 58 2.09 -5.94 -27.70
CA ARG A 58 1.21 -6.65 -28.61
C ARG A 58 -0.13 -5.92 -28.74
N ARG A 59 -0.50 -5.53 -29.96
CA ARG A 59 -1.81 -4.96 -30.24
C ARG A 59 -2.80 -6.07 -30.64
N SER A 60 -3.98 -6.06 -30.03
CA SER A 60 -5.06 -6.96 -30.37
C SER A 60 -5.62 -6.63 -31.77
N LYS A 61 -5.64 -7.59 -32.69
CA LYS A 61 -6.20 -7.41 -34.03
C LYS A 61 -7.72 -7.22 -34.03
N LYS A 62 -8.41 -7.67 -32.96
CA LYS A 62 -9.90 -7.62 -32.89
C LYS A 62 -10.39 -6.33 -32.21
N THR A 63 -9.70 -5.87 -31.17
CA THR A 63 -10.16 -4.78 -30.30
C THR A 63 -9.27 -3.53 -30.37
N GLY A 64 -8.08 -3.63 -30.98
CA GLY A 64 -7.15 -2.54 -31.09
C GLY A 64 -6.41 -2.18 -29.80
N GLU A 65 -6.67 -2.88 -28.71
CA GLU A 65 -6.05 -2.69 -27.40
C GLU A 65 -4.58 -3.04 -27.43
N LEU A 66 -3.77 -2.27 -26.73
CA LEU A 66 -2.34 -2.51 -26.55
C LEU A 66 -2.09 -3.25 -25.24
N PHE A 67 -1.43 -4.39 -25.32
CA PHE A 67 -0.90 -5.11 -24.15
C PHE A 67 0.60 -4.88 -24.09
N ALA A 68 1.10 -4.38 -22.95
CA ALA A 68 2.51 -4.11 -22.77
C ALA A 68 3.05 -4.75 -21.47
N LEU A 69 4.26 -5.28 -21.56
CA LEU A 69 5.08 -5.65 -20.42
C LEU A 69 6.30 -4.73 -20.41
N ARG A 70 6.52 -4.02 -19.31
CA ARG A 70 7.55 -2.99 -19.20
C ARG A 70 8.68 -3.39 -18.27
N LEU A 71 9.81 -2.71 -18.38
CA LEU A 71 11.07 -3.10 -17.73
C LEU A 71 11.01 -3.03 -16.20
N ILE A 72 10.36 -2.02 -15.64
CA ILE A 72 10.31 -1.79 -14.20
C ILE A 72 9.06 -2.48 -13.65
N PRO A 73 9.20 -3.61 -12.91
CA PRO A 73 8.04 -4.41 -12.45
C PRO A 73 7.38 -3.82 -11.18
N LEU A 74 7.38 -2.50 -11.06
CA LEU A 74 6.78 -1.77 -9.93
C LEU A 74 5.58 -0.99 -10.44
N GLY A 75 4.41 -1.63 -10.49
CA GLY A 75 3.18 -0.99 -10.92
C GLY A 75 2.57 -1.59 -12.19
N GLY A 76 1.55 -0.94 -12.69
CA GLY A 76 0.83 -1.25 -13.90
C GLY A 76 -0.24 -0.19 -14.13
N TYR A 77 -0.96 -0.27 -15.26
CA TYR A 77 -2.11 0.58 -15.51
C TYR A 77 -3.04 0.00 -16.57
N CYS A 78 -4.31 0.31 -16.44
CA CYS A 78 -5.33 0.07 -17.44
C CYS A 78 -5.85 1.42 -17.93
N ALA A 79 -5.39 1.88 -19.10
CA ALA A 79 -5.78 3.16 -19.67
C ALA A 79 -7.11 3.06 -20.40
N PHE A 80 -8.08 3.85 -19.98
CA PHE A 80 -9.37 4.00 -20.65
C PHE A 80 -9.35 5.23 -21.55
N ALA A 81 -9.94 5.10 -22.74
CA ALA A 81 -10.07 6.24 -23.66
C ALA A 81 -10.80 7.41 -23.01
N GLY A 82 -10.25 8.61 -23.13
CA GLY A 82 -10.82 9.85 -22.59
C GLY A 82 -10.78 9.96 -21.07
N GLU A 83 -9.99 9.13 -20.37
CA GLU A 83 -9.82 9.22 -18.91
C GLU A 83 -9.04 10.48 -18.54
N ASP A 84 -7.94 10.73 -19.25
CA ASP A 84 -7.03 11.86 -18.96
C ASP A 84 -7.48 13.19 -19.56
N GLY A 85 -8.50 13.19 -20.43
CA GLY A 85 -9.04 14.41 -21.05
C GLY A 85 -8.08 15.13 -21.99
N LEU A 86 -6.98 14.50 -22.38
CA LEU A 86 -5.96 15.08 -23.27
C LEU A 86 -6.24 14.79 -24.76
N ASP A 87 -7.15 13.86 -25.05
CA ASP A 87 -7.44 13.39 -26.41
C ASP A 87 -8.30 14.40 -27.22
N ASP A 88 -9.00 15.33 -26.56
CA ASP A 88 -9.91 16.27 -27.25
C ASP A 88 -9.19 17.46 -27.97
N GLU A 89 -7.91 17.72 -27.69
CA GLU A 89 -7.18 18.83 -28.34
C GLU A 89 -6.44 18.43 -29.63
N THR A 90 -6.27 17.11 -29.89
CA THR A 90 -5.55 16.62 -31.08
C THR A 90 -6.47 16.28 -32.24
N ASP A 91 -7.70 15.81 -31.99
CA ASP A 91 -8.63 15.47 -33.07
C ASP A 91 -9.33 16.67 -33.70
N THR A 92 -9.47 17.80 -33.01
CA THR A 92 -10.06 19.04 -33.58
C THR A 92 -9.14 19.79 -34.52
N LYS A 93 -7.84 19.48 -34.60
CA LYS A 93 -6.90 20.15 -35.53
C LYS A 93 -6.69 19.39 -36.84
N GLN A 94 -7.24 18.19 -37.01
CA GLN A 94 -7.12 17.43 -38.26
C GLN A 94 -8.37 17.49 -39.16
N GLU A 95 -9.51 18.00 -38.70
CA GLU A 95 -10.73 18.13 -39.55
C GLU A 95 -10.96 19.51 -40.17
N GLU A 96 -10.14 20.53 -39.87
CA GLU A 96 -10.26 21.86 -40.52
C GLU A 96 -9.27 22.12 -41.68
N GLY A 97 -8.69 21.06 -42.24
CA GLY A 97 -7.61 21.16 -43.23
C GLY A 97 -7.88 20.64 -44.63
N GLU A 98 -9.16 20.43 -45.09
CA GLU A 98 -9.43 20.12 -46.51
C GLU A 98 -10.83 20.56 -46.91
N GLU A 99 -10.94 21.82 -47.32
CA GLU A 99 -11.82 22.23 -48.46
C GLU A 99 -11.54 23.68 -48.88
N GLY A 100 -11.22 23.83 -50.18
CA GLY A 100 -11.54 25.05 -50.89
C GLY A 100 -10.41 25.88 -51.50
N ASP A 101 -10.01 25.49 -52.60
CA ASP A 101 -9.58 26.11 -53.88
C ASP A 101 -9.32 27.65 -53.93
N PRO A 102 -8.34 28.09 -54.74
CA PRO A 102 -7.69 29.38 -54.65
C PRO A 102 -8.31 30.41 -55.59
N LYS A 103 -8.48 31.62 -55.12
CA LYS A 103 -8.32 32.85 -55.99
C LYS A 103 -8.43 34.16 -55.20
N LYS A 104 -7.35 34.94 -55.38
CA LYS A 104 -7.26 36.40 -55.54
C LYS A 104 -7.25 37.32 -54.31
N ASN A 105 -6.17 38.02 -54.40
CA ASN A 105 -5.93 39.43 -54.13
C ASN A 105 -5.42 39.85 -52.75
N GLY A 106 -4.19 40.28 -52.90
CA GLY A 106 -3.41 40.98 -51.91
C GLY A 106 -3.99 42.29 -51.45
N GLU A 107 -3.69 42.58 -50.23
CA GLU A 107 -3.44 43.97 -49.81
C GLU A 107 -2.53 43.97 -48.58
N LYS A 108 -1.47 44.73 -48.66
CA LYS A 108 -0.53 45.06 -47.61
C LYS A 108 -1.17 46.01 -46.61
N LEU A 109 -0.98 45.83 -45.32
CA LEU A 109 -0.80 46.92 -44.34
C LEU A 109 -0.17 46.25 -43.08
N SER A 110 1.07 46.53 -42.85
CA SER A 110 1.82 47.42 -41.95
C SER A 110 1.30 47.41 -40.48
N VAL A 111 2.09 46.83 -39.62
CA VAL A 111 2.97 47.39 -38.58
C VAL A 111 2.30 48.02 -37.35
N SER A 112 2.83 47.65 -36.22
CA SER A 112 2.89 48.30 -34.89
C SER A 112 1.66 48.14 -34.00
N GLU A 113 1.75 47.82 -32.72
CA GLU A 113 2.63 48.36 -31.68
C GLU A 113 2.67 47.51 -30.42
N PRO A 114 3.48 47.86 -29.42
CA PRO A 114 4.14 46.93 -28.52
C PRO A 114 3.52 46.88 -27.11
N PHE A 115 4.02 45.91 -26.31
CA PHE A 115 3.73 45.72 -24.90
C PHE A 115 4.03 46.95 -24.02
N PRO A 116 3.25 47.25 -22.98
CA PRO A 116 3.60 48.24 -21.98
C PRO A 116 4.62 47.71 -20.98
N GLN A 117 5.73 48.43 -20.87
CA GLN A 117 6.72 48.32 -19.78
C GLN A 117 6.13 48.88 -18.49
N PHE A 118 6.28 48.18 -17.39
CA PHE A 118 6.10 48.73 -16.05
C PHE A 118 7.41 49.37 -15.59
N GLN A 119 7.34 50.64 -15.24
CA GLN A 119 8.40 51.43 -14.63
C GLN A 119 8.59 51.04 -13.17
N GLU A 120 9.86 50.93 -12.79
CA GLU A 120 10.32 50.94 -11.40
C GLU A 120 10.27 52.38 -10.88
N ASP A 121 9.57 52.58 -9.77
CA ASP A 121 9.79 53.77 -8.93
C ASP A 121 10.34 53.31 -7.57
N GLY A 122 11.53 53.82 -7.28
CA GLY A 122 12.27 53.56 -6.08
C GLY A 122 11.81 54.38 -4.89
N ALA A 123 11.87 53.76 -3.74
CA ALA A 123 12.06 54.42 -2.45
C ALA A 123 12.66 53.49 -1.44
N GLN A 124 13.89 53.69 -1.07
CA GLN A 124 14.51 53.19 0.15
C GLN A 124 14.03 54.02 1.35
N PRO A 125 13.98 53.41 2.55
CA PRO A 125 14.42 54.09 3.78
C PRO A 125 15.57 53.38 4.46
N LYS A 126 16.46 54.21 5.03
CA LYS A 126 17.66 53.93 5.80
C LYS A 126 17.38 53.36 7.22
N PRO A 127 18.41 52.82 7.86
CA PRO A 127 18.30 52.00 9.07
C PRO A 127 18.40 52.83 10.37
N SER A 128 17.87 52.23 11.46
CA SER A 128 18.14 52.68 12.83
C SER A 128 18.78 51.60 13.66
N ASP A 129 19.80 52.01 14.40
CA ASP A 129 20.70 51.28 15.29
C ASP A 129 20.03 50.67 16.53
N ALA A 130 20.63 49.65 17.02
CA ALA A 130 20.94 49.22 18.37
C ALA A 130 20.86 47.68 18.47
N ASP A 131 21.71 46.88 19.05
CA ASP A 131 22.92 46.98 19.87
C ASP A 131 23.69 45.63 19.73
N ARG A 132 24.92 45.67 19.48
CA ARG A 132 26.16 45.34 20.20
C ARG A 132 26.15 44.20 21.22
N ALA A 133 27.11 43.37 20.99
CA ALA A 133 27.94 42.53 21.88
C ALA A 133 27.66 41.01 21.69
N SER A 134 28.62 40.14 21.53
CA SER A 134 30.02 40.07 21.95
C SER A 134 30.75 38.98 21.20
N ALA A 135 32.01 39.23 20.96
CA ALA A 135 33.10 38.51 20.37
C ALA A 135 33.51 37.18 21.03
N ALA A 136 34.13 36.31 20.27
CA ALA A 136 35.48 35.71 20.41
C ALA A 136 35.45 34.31 19.74
N ASN A 137 36.33 33.85 18.98
CA ASN A 137 37.73 33.90 18.67
C ASN A 137 38.04 32.77 17.66
N VAL A 138 38.83 33.10 16.68
CA VAL A 138 39.48 32.26 15.67
C VAL A 138 40.72 31.59 16.32
N PRO A 139 41.31 30.48 15.79
CA PRO A 139 42.40 30.76 14.85
C PRO A 139 42.50 29.85 13.61
N SER A 140 43.15 30.47 12.62
CA SER A 140 43.62 29.98 11.31
C SER A 140 44.69 28.91 11.39
N ALA A 141 44.81 28.12 10.30
CA ALA A 141 46.10 27.68 9.77
C ALA A 141 46.06 27.48 8.28
N ASP A 142 47.01 28.12 7.62
CA ASP A 142 47.31 28.21 6.20
C ASP A 142 47.74 26.88 5.55
N GLY A 143 47.62 26.81 4.23
CA GLY A 143 48.29 25.83 3.40
C GLY A 143 47.90 25.93 1.93
N ALA A 144 48.60 26.78 1.20
CA ALA A 144 48.53 26.98 -0.26
C ALA A 144 48.90 25.74 -1.08
N LEU A 145 48.34 25.60 -2.28
CA LEU A 145 49.06 25.45 -3.55
C LEU A 145 48.13 25.24 -4.76
N GLU A 146 48.21 26.19 -5.68
CA GLU A 146 48.23 26.19 -7.15
C GLU A 146 47.20 25.36 -7.97
N ALA A 147 46.46 26.14 -8.69
CA ALA A 147 46.04 26.20 -10.10
C ALA A 147 46.20 24.95 -11.00
N HIS A 148 45.06 24.51 -11.57
CA HIS A 148 45.00 24.17 -12.99
C HIS A 148 43.61 24.49 -13.54
N LYS A 149 43.55 25.42 -14.50
CA LYS A 149 42.42 25.71 -15.38
C LYS A 149 42.12 24.49 -16.26
N ARG A 150 40.90 24.03 -16.29
CA ARG A 150 40.30 23.42 -17.47
C ARG A 150 38.82 23.80 -17.51
N ASP A 151 38.46 24.49 -18.59
CA ASP A 151 37.11 24.71 -19.04
C ASP A 151 36.44 23.35 -19.33
N GLU A 152 35.33 23.09 -18.68
CA GLU A 152 34.33 22.18 -19.19
C GLU A 152 32.96 22.70 -18.76
N SER A 153 32.21 23.11 -19.78
CA SER A 153 30.81 23.51 -19.73
C SER A 153 29.98 22.31 -19.23
N VAL A 154 29.55 22.34 -17.97
CA VAL A 154 28.58 21.38 -17.44
C VAL A 154 27.20 21.97 -17.62
N ALA A 155 26.46 21.39 -18.55
CA ALA A 155 25.03 21.59 -18.74
C ALA A 155 24.29 21.21 -17.45
N GLN A 156 23.47 22.12 -16.98
CA GLN A 156 22.52 21.86 -15.90
C GLN A 156 21.52 20.76 -16.34
N PRO A 157 21.22 19.76 -15.50
CA PRO A 157 20.14 18.84 -15.78
C PRO A 157 18.81 19.56 -15.50
N SER A 158 18.08 19.87 -16.58
CA SER A 158 16.68 20.24 -16.49
C SER A 158 15.90 19.08 -15.85
N VAL A 159 15.27 19.36 -14.73
CA VAL A 159 14.25 18.50 -14.11
C VAL A 159 13.08 18.40 -15.08
N GLN A 160 13.03 17.31 -15.82
CA GLN A 160 11.91 17.00 -16.70
C GLN A 160 10.85 16.31 -15.86
N THR A 161 9.82 17.08 -15.53
CA THR A 161 8.57 16.60 -14.91
C THR A 161 8.01 15.48 -15.80
N CYS A 162 7.89 14.29 -15.27
CA CYS A 162 7.23 13.18 -15.95
C CYS A 162 5.71 13.40 -15.95
N VAL A 163 5.24 14.22 -16.90
CA VAL A 163 3.83 14.34 -17.25
C VAL A 163 3.71 13.91 -18.70
N GLY A 164 2.93 12.86 -18.94
CA GLY A 164 2.48 12.48 -20.26
C GLY A 164 3.42 11.51 -20.99
N GLY A 165 2.93 10.31 -21.28
CA GLY A 165 3.53 9.38 -22.20
C GLY A 165 3.61 9.99 -23.60
N ALA A 166 4.78 10.48 -23.96
CA ALA A 166 5.08 10.83 -25.34
C ALA A 166 5.12 9.54 -26.15
N SER A 167 4.25 9.47 -27.15
CA SER A 167 4.27 8.45 -28.20
C SER A 167 5.57 8.56 -28.99
N GLU A 168 6.55 7.69 -28.70
CA GLU A 168 7.62 7.43 -29.65
C GLU A 168 7.02 6.63 -30.83
N GLU A 169 6.82 7.31 -31.96
CA GLU A 169 6.58 6.69 -33.27
C GLU A 169 7.84 5.92 -33.71
N GLY A 170 7.98 4.73 -33.18
CA GLY A 170 8.85 3.71 -33.78
C GLY A 170 8.20 3.25 -35.08
N ASN A 171 8.93 3.45 -36.18
CA ASN A 171 8.66 3.05 -37.55
C ASN A 171 7.91 1.72 -37.68
N LEU A 172 6.57 1.77 -37.68
CA LEU A 172 5.69 0.64 -37.90
C LEU A 172 5.55 0.42 -39.41
N SER A 173 5.83 -0.80 -39.84
CA SER A 173 5.66 -1.28 -41.21
C SER A 173 4.28 -0.91 -41.76
N GLU A 174 4.23 -0.53 -43.06
CA GLU A 174 2.99 -0.15 -43.80
C GLU A 174 1.83 -1.16 -43.76
N LYS A 175 2.02 -2.34 -43.17
CA LYS A 175 0.99 -3.35 -42.94
C LYS A 175 0.06 -3.09 -41.76
N ASP A 176 0.36 -2.10 -40.92
CA ASP A 176 -0.44 -1.80 -39.72
C ASP A 176 -1.45 -0.65 -39.93
N LYS A 177 -1.66 -0.21 -41.19
CA LYS A 177 -2.50 0.97 -41.50
C LYS A 177 -4.02 0.74 -41.47
N GLU A 178 -4.52 -0.46 -41.27
CA GLU A 178 -5.91 -0.69 -40.89
C GLU A 178 -5.96 -0.93 -39.34
N ALA A 179 -5.94 0.14 -38.57
CA ALA A 179 -6.22 0.03 -37.14
C ALA A 179 -7.67 -0.46 -36.97
N PRO A 180 -7.90 -1.58 -36.29
CA PRO A 180 -9.26 -2.10 -36.07
C PRO A 180 -10.08 -0.99 -35.37
N VAL A 181 -11.33 -0.81 -35.81
CA VAL A 181 -12.28 0.14 -35.21
C VAL A 181 -12.37 -0.16 -33.71
N ARG A 182 -11.85 0.77 -32.90
CA ARG A 182 -11.88 0.63 -31.43
C ARG A 182 -13.31 0.77 -30.96
N THR A 183 -13.91 -0.32 -30.48
CA THR A 183 -15.30 -0.36 -30.00
C THR A 183 -15.36 -0.08 -28.50
N GLY A 184 -16.28 0.75 -28.06
CA GLY A 184 -16.53 1.04 -26.66
C GLY A 184 -16.74 2.53 -26.39
N GLY A 185 -17.32 2.86 -25.24
CA GLY A 185 -17.53 4.25 -24.80
C GLY A 185 -16.30 4.81 -24.12
N GLU A 186 -16.06 6.12 -24.31
CA GLU A 186 -15.04 6.86 -23.59
C GLU A 186 -15.38 6.98 -22.10
N PHE A 187 -14.38 6.90 -21.25
CA PHE A 187 -14.55 6.84 -19.79
C PHE A 187 -15.42 7.98 -19.26
N THR A 188 -15.14 9.21 -19.67
CA THR A 188 -15.87 10.40 -19.21
C THR A 188 -17.30 10.49 -19.71
N LYS A 189 -17.60 9.91 -20.88
CA LYS A 189 -18.95 9.91 -21.48
C LYS A 189 -19.84 8.78 -20.95
N MET A 190 -19.27 7.82 -20.19
CA MET A 190 -20.02 6.71 -19.60
C MET A 190 -20.79 7.14 -18.35
N ALA A 191 -21.89 6.42 -18.08
CA ALA A 191 -22.70 6.68 -16.89
C ALA A 191 -21.89 6.57 -15.60
N PRO A 192 -22.05 7.50 -14.63
CA PRO A 192 -21.23 7.55 -13.41
C PRO A 192 -21.16 6.24 -12.61
N TRP A 193 -22.30 5.52 -12.51
CA TRP A 193 -22.33 4.24 -11.80
C TRP A 193 -21.43 3.18 -12.44
N LYS A 194 -21.30 3.18 -13.79
CA LYS A 194 -20.39 2.27 -14.50
C LYS A 194 -18.94 2.62 -14.20
N ARG A 195 -18.61 3.92 -14.19
CA ARG A 195 -17.28 4.43 -13.85
C ARG A 195 -16.90 4.00 -12.43
N ILE A 196 -17.82 4.16 -11.46
CA ILE A 196 -17.60 3.74 -10.06
C ILE A 196 -17.33 2.24 -9.98
N ILE A 197 -18.10 1.39 -10.68
CA ILE A 197 -17.86 -0.06 -10.68
C ILE A 197 -16.47 -0.40 -11.24
N VAL A 198 -16.06 0.22 -12.33
CA VAL A 198 -14.73 0.00 -12.90
C VAL A 198 -13.64 0.41 -11.92
N LEU A 199 -13.76 1.59 -11.30
CA LEU A 199 -12.77 2.09 -10.33
C LEU A 199 -12.65 1.21 -9.06
N ILE A 200 -13.75 0.61 -8.60
CA ILE A 200 -13.74 -0.30 -7.44
C ILE A 200 -13.23 -1.70 -7.83
N ALA A 201 -13.37 -2.10 -9.09
CA ALA A 201 -13.09 -3.46 -9.53
C ALA A 201 -11.65 -3.90 -9.32
N GLY A 202 -10.67 -3.00 -9.42
CA GLY A 202 -9.28 -3.29 -9.11
C GLY A 202 -9.09 -3.72 -7.67
N ALA A 203 -9.55 -2.90 -6.74
CA ALA A 203 -9.50 -3.20 -5.30
C ALA A 203 -10.29 -4.48 -4.95
N PHE A 204 -11.46 -4.67 -5.56
CA PHE A 204 -12.28 -5.87 -5.38
C PHE A 204 -11.55 -7.14 -5.81
N MET A 205 -10.85 -7.14 -6.96
CA MET A 205 -10.09 -8.30 -7.41
C MET A 205 -8.91 -8.63 -6.49
N ASN A 206 -8.24 -7.63 -5.92
CA ASN A 206 -7.23 -7.87 -4.89
C ASN A 206 -7.81 -8.52 -3.65
N TYR A 207 -8.99 -8.07 -3.20
CA TYR A 207 -9.68 -8.68 -2.07
C TYR A 207 -10.07 -10.13 -2.35
N VAL A 208 -10.62 -10.42 -3.53
CA VAL A 208 -10.99 -11.79 -3.93
C VAL A 208 -9.76 -12.70 -3.95
N LEU A 209 -8.64 -12.24 -4.54
CA LEU A 209 -7.39 -13.00 -4.54
C LEU A 209 -6.89 -13.24 -3.12
N ALA A 210 -6.90 -12.21 -2.26
CA ALA A 210 -6.48 -12.32 -0.88
C ALA A 210 -7.27 -13.36 -0.08
N VAL A 211 -8.60 -13.31 -0.18
CA VAL A 211 -9.49 -14.30 0.47
C VAL A 211 -9.22 -15.70 -0.05
N PHE A 212 -9.04 -15.85 -1.37
CA PHE A 212 -8.69 -17.14 -1.97
C PHE A 212 -7.37 -17.70 -1.40
N LEU A 213 -6.32 -16.88 -1.31
CA LEU A 213 -5.04 -17.27 -0.73
C LEU A 213 -5.15 -17.66 0.74
N LEU A 214 -5.94 -16.91 1.53
CA LEU A 214 -6.20 -17.23 2.94
C LEU A 214 -6.99 -18.54 3.09
N ILE A 215 -7.99 -18.80 2.24
CA ILE A 215 -8.72 -20.07 2.20
C ILE A 215 -7.74 -21.22 1.95
N VAL A 216 -6.92 -21.11 0.89
CA VAL A 216 -5.91 -22.14 0.58
C VAL A 216 -4.94 -22.34 1.73
N CYS A 217 -4.46 -21.25 2.33
CA CYS A 217 -3.54 -21.31 3.48
C CYS A 217 -4.16 -22.02 4.68
N PHE A 218 -5.38 -21.64 5.06
CA PHE A 218 -6.03 -22.18 6.27
C PHE A 218 -6.46 -23.65 6.10
N PHE A 219 -6.85 -24.06 4.88
CA PHE A 219 -7.12 -25.47 4.61
C PHE A 219 -5.84 -26.31 4.59
N ALA A 220 -4.76 -25.81 3.99
CA ALA A 220 -3.51 -26.55 3.87
C ALA A 220 -2.75 -26.65 5.20
N TYR A 221 -2.66 -25.55 5.94
CA TYR A 221 -1.77 -25.40 7.08
C TYR A 221 -2.48 -25.11 8.42
N GLY A 222 -3.77 -24.78 8.41
CA GLY A 222 -4.49 -24.25 9.55
C GLY A 222 -4.29 -22.74 9.73
N GLN A 223 -5.13 -22.12 10.54
CA GLN A 223 -5.01 -20.71 10.92
C GLN A 223 -3.89 -20.52 11.94
N THR A 224 -3.12 -19.44 11.81
CA THR A 224 -2.17 -19.00 12.84
C THR A 224 -2.94 -18.44 14.03
N MET A 225 -2.73 -19.06 15.20
CA MET A 225 -3.33 -18.68 16.47
C MET A 225 -2.24 -18.32 17.48
N ILE A 226 -2.61 -17.50 18.46
CA ILE A 226 -1.72 -17.14 19.57
C ILE A 226 -1.61 -18.33 20.50
N ALA A 227 -0.39 -18.74 20.80
CA ALA A 227 -0.10 -19.76 21.81
C ALA A 227 0.76 -19.18 22.92
N VAL A 228 0.52 -19.63 24.12
CA VAL A 228 1.37 -19.36 25.27
C VAL A 228 2.61 -20.24 25.15
N TYR A 229 3.79 -19.67 24.90
CA TYR A 229 5.02 -20.46 24.91
C TYR A 229 5.40 -20.84 26.34
N LYS A 230 5.33 -19.86 27.24
CA LYS A 230 5.60 -20.04 28.67
C LYS A 230 4.69 -19.17 29.52
N ALA A 231 3.99 -19.77 30.45
CA ALA A 231 3.20 -19.08 31.44
C ALA A 231 4.06 -18.78 32.70
N GLU A 232 3.80 -17.64 33.33
CA GLU A 232 4.47 -17.31 34.58
C GLU A 232 3.83 -18.07 35.76
N PRO A 233 4.58 -18.84 36.52
CA PRO A 233 4.02 -19.58 37.66
C PRO A 233 3.64 -18.59 38.78
N THR A 234 2.52 -18.85 39.45
CA THR A 234 2.09 -18.11 40.63
C THR A 234 1.50 -19.08 41.67
N ALA A 235 1.81 -18.80 42.94
CA ALA A 235 1.22 -19.54 44.07
C ALA A 235 -0.09 -18.92 44.58
N GLU A 236 -0.37 -17.65 44.16
CA GLU A 236 -1.51 -16.88 44.66
C GLU A 236 -2.84 -17.25 44.00
N ILE A 237 -2.78 -17.76 42.77
CA ILE A 237 -3.95 -18.11 41.95
C ILE A 237 -3.96 -19.63 41.76
N PRO A 238 -5.09 -20.31 42.03
CA PRO A 238 -5.19 -21.76 41.77
C PRO A 238 -4.90 -22.09 40.30
N ALA A 239 -4.16 -23.16 40.04
CA ALA A 239 -3.69 -23.53 38.68
C ALA A 239 -4.83 -23.72 37.66
N GLN A 240 -6.03 -24.05 38.12
CA GLN A 240 -7.23 -24.15 37.25
C GLN A 240 -7.68 -22.82 36.64
N TYR A 241 -7.26 -21.68 37.23
CA TYR A 241 -7.56 -20.34 36.72
C TYR A 241 -6.36 -19.69 36.05
N CYS A 242 -5.33 -20.46 35.73
CA CYS A 242 -4.13 -19.99 35.03
C CYS A 242 -4.04 -20.58 33.62
N LEU A 243 -3.49 -19.81 32.68
CA LEU A 243 -2.99 -20.37 31.43
C LEU A 243 -1.79 -21.28 31.71
N GLN A 244 -1.59 -22.28 30.86
CA GLN A 244 -0.47 -23.22 30.92
C GLN A 244 0.41 -23.10 29.68
N ASP A 245 1.61 -23.61 29.75
CA ASP A 245 2.53 -23.68 28.62
C ASP A 245 1.88 -24.38 27.45
N TYR A 246 2.03 -23.82 26.27
CA TYR A 246 1.50 -24.28 24.99
C TYR A 246 -0.03 -24.23 24.85
N ASP A 247 -0.78 -23.57 25.74
CA ASP A 247 -2.19 -23.27 25.52
C ASP A 247 -2.37 -22.41 24.26
N ILE A 248 -3.27 -22.79 23.36
CA ILE A 248 -3.63 -22.01 22.18
C ILE A 248 -4.95 -21.28 22.47
N LEU A 249 -4.96 -19.96 22.28
CA LEU A 249 -6.12 -19.13 22.55
C LEU A 249 -7.07 -19.14 21.35
N LEU A 250 -8.30 -19.62 21.50
CA LEU A 250 -9.30 -19.75 20.44
C LEU A 250 -10.39 -18.69 20.52
N GLU A 251 -10.92 -18.46 21.73
CA GLU A 251 -11.96 -17.48 22.01
C GLU A 251 -11.70 -16.79 23.36
N ALA A 252 -12.13 -15.54 23.49
CA ALA A 252 -12.12 -14.79 24.74
C ALA A 252 -13.45 -14.06 24.92
N GLN A 253 -14.11 -14.21 26.08
CA GLN A 253 -15.41 -13.62 26.40
C GLN A 253 -16.46 -13.88 25.31
N GLY A 254 -16.54 -15.14 24.81
CA GLY A 254 -17.45 -15.57 23.77
C GLY A 254 -17.15 -15.05 22.36
N LYS A 255 -16.03 -14.33 22.17
CA LYS A 255 -15.61 -13.81 20.86
C LYS A 255 -14.47 -14.63 20.29
N LYS A 256 -14.62 -15.06 19.04
CA LYS A 256 -13.57 -15.77 18.30
C LYS A 256 -12.36 -14.85 18.07
N LEU A 257 -11.18 -15.38 18.32
CA LEU A 257 -9.91 -14.68 18.10
C LEU A 257 -9.42 -14.91 16.68
N TYR A 258 -8.99 -13.83 16.04
CA TYR A 258 -8.42 -13.82 14.69
C TYR A 258 -7.07 -13.10 14.68
N LEU A 259 -7.00 -11.95 15.34
CA LEU A 259 -5.83 -11.10 15.46
C LEU A 259 -5.41 -10.97 16.93
N THR A 260 -4.15 -10.69 17.15
CA THR A 260 -3.61 -10.42 18.50
C THR A 260 -4.39 -9.32 19.22
N THR A 261 -4.83 -8.30 18.47
CA THR A 261 -5.64 -7.20 18.99
C THR A 261 -7.06 -7.62 19.43
N ASP A 262 -7.55 -8.79 18.99
CA ASP A 262 -8.87 -9.26 19.44
C ASP A 262 -8.85 -9.67 20.92
N VAL A 263 -7.71 -10.22 21.41
CA VAL A 263 -7.52 -10.54 22.83
C VAL A 263 -7.59 -9.26 23.65
N ALA A 264 -6.86 -8.23 23.21
CA ALA A 264 -6.86 -6.93 23.85
C ALA A 264 -8.27 -6.31 23.91
N GLN A 265 -9.02 -6.38 22.82
CA GLN A 265 -10.39 -5.86 22.76
C GLN A 265 -11.38 -6.66 23.62
N ALA A 266 -11.16 -7.96 23.78
CA ALA A 266 -12.02 -8.81 24.59
C ALA A 266 -11.82 -8.57 26.09
N LEU A 267 -10.60 -8.24 26.49
CA LEU A 267 -10.21 -8.07 27.90
C LEU A 267 -10.17 -6.62 28.37
N ASN A 268 -10.28 -5.65 27.48
CA ASN A 268 -10.20 -4.24 27.82
C ASN A 268 -11.26 -3.81 28.86
N GLY A 269 -10.84 -3.11 29.90
CA GLY A 269 -11.68 -2.63 30.99
C GLY A 269 -11.87 -3.63 32.14
N HIS A 270 -11.34 -4.85 32.05
CA HIS A 270 -11.31 -5.80 33.16
C HIS A 270 -10.19 -5.48 34.14
N LYS A 271 -10.38 -5.88 35.40
CA LYS A 271 -9.46 -5.59 36.49
C LYS A 271 -8.75 -6.83 37.02
N ALA A 272 -7.70 -6.60 37.76
CA ALA A 272 -7.00 -7.66 38.48
C ALA A 272 -7.99 -8.43 39.39
N GLY A 273 -7.94 -9.75 39.31
CA GLY A 273 -8.83 -10.64 40.04
C GLY A 273 -10.11 -11.02 39.29
N ASP A 274 -10.48 -10.35 38.19
CA ASP A 274 -11.62 -10.74 37.37
C ASP A 274 -11.37 -12.11 36.75
N LEU A 275 -12.43 -12.93 36.70
CA LEU A 275 -12.45 -14.21 36.00
C LEU A 275 -12.97 -14.00 34.59
N VAL A 276 -12.12 -14.18 33.58
CA VAL A 276 -12.46 -14.06 32.17
C VAL A 276 -12.65 -15.44 31.55
N GLU A 277 -13.72 -15.61 30.80
CA GLU A 277 -14.01 -16.87 30.09
C GLU A 277 -13.19 -16.93 28.80
N MET A 278 -12.46 -18.03 28.63
CA MET A 278 -11.65 -18.30 27.43
C MET A 278 -11.86 -19.71 26.95
N ARG A 279 -11.97 -19.89 25.63
CA ARG A 279 -11.84 -21.20 25.00
C ARG A 279 -10.41 -21.35 24.52
N ILE A 280 -9.78 -22.44 24.95
CA ILE A 280 -8.39 -22.76 24.65
C ILE A 280 -8.26 -24.17 24.11
N SER A 281 -7.13 -24.44 23.41
CA SER A 281 -6.71 -25.81 23.10
C SER A 281 -5.48 -26.12 23.94
N ARG A 282 -5.65 -26.99 24.93
CA ARG A 282 -4.64 -27.38 25.94
C ARG A 282 -3.97 -28.66 25.57
N VAL A 283 -2.70 -28.80 25.87
CA VAL A 283 -1.96 -30.06 25.78
C VAL A 283 -2.37 -30.97 26.96
N VAL A 284 -2.99 -32.11 26.65
CA VAL A 284 -3.41 -33.10 27.65
C VAL A 284 -2.49 -34.32 27.67
N GLY A 285 -1.57 -34.42 26.71
CA GLY A 285 -0.62 -35.52 26.64
C GLY A 285 0.26 -35.43 25.40
N THR A 286 1.13 -36.42 25.21
CA THR A 286 1.99 -36.56 24.04
C THR A 286 1.78 -37.93 23.43
N LYS A 287 1.61 -38.01 22.13
CA LYS A 287 1.51 -39.25 21.37
C LYS A 287 2.87 -39.94 21.29
N GLU A 288 2.88 -41.23 20.88
CA GLU A 288 4.11 -42.00 20.67
C GLU A 288 5.06 -41.41 19.64
N ASP A 289 4.54 -40.65 18.68
CA ASP A 289 5.30 -39.92 17.63
C ASP A 289 5.87 -38.57 18.09
N GLY A 290 5.70 -38.23 19.39
CA GLY A 290 6.15 -36.96 19.96
C GLY A 290 5.20 -35.78 19.71
N THR A 291 4.09 -35.96 18.98
CA THR A 291 3.10 -34.88 18.76
C THR A 291 2.23 -34.67 19.98
N TYR A 292 1.87 -33.42 20.28
CA TYR A 292 0.99 -33.10 21.40
C TYR A 292 -0.45 -33.54 21.13
N LEU A 293 -1.01 -34.26 22.09
CA LEU A 293 -2.45 -34.51 22.15
C LEU A 293 -3.11 -33.27 22.79
N ARG A 294 -4.06 -32.66 22.08
CA ARG A 294 -4.72 -31.44 22.52
C ARG A 294 -6.22 -31.65 22.65
N GLU A 295 -6.81 -30.94 23.60
CA GLU A 295 -8.25 -30.91 23.84
C GLU A 295 -8.74 -29.46 23.92
N GLU A 296 -9.88 -29.17 23.30
CA GLU A 296 -10.56 -27.88 23.44
C GLU A 296 -11.34 -27.87 24.76
N MET A 297 -11.18 -26.78 25.51
CA MET A 297 -11.88 -26.62 26.77
C MET A 297 -12.21 -25.16 27.06
N ASP A 298 -13.33 -24.92 27.70
CA ASP A 298 -13.70 -23.62 28.24
C ASP A 298 -13.10 -23.48 29.65
N VAL A 299 -12.29 -22.46 29.84
CA VAL A 299 -11.59 -22.19 31.11
C VAL A 299 -11.93 -20.78 31.59
N ARG A 300 -11.83 -20.55 32.89
CA ARG A 300 -11.88 -19.22 33.49
C ARG A 300 -10.49 -18.85 33.94
N ILE A 301 -9.97 -17.76 33.42
CA ILE A 301 -8.63 -17.26 33.73
C ILE A 301 -8.76 -16.06 34.64
N ALA A 302 -8.06 -16.10 35.78
CA ALA A 302 -7.99 -14.95 36.69
C ALA A 302 -6.94 -13.96 36.19
N LEU A 303 -7.35 -12.73 35.94
CA LEU A 303 -6.46 -11.65 35.52
C LEU A 303 -5.55 -11.21 36.67
N ARG A 304 -4.25 -11.07 36.38
CA ARG A 304 -3.21 -10.65 37.37
C ARG A 304 -3.02 -9.15 37.46
N ALA A 305 -3.53 -8.40 36.46
CA ALA A 305 -3.41 -6.96 36.40
C ALA A 305 -4.64 -6.34 35.73
N ASP A 306 -4.84 -5.06 35.91
CA ASP A 306 -5.85 -4.29 35.18
C ASP A 306 -5.49 -4.23 33.70
N VAL A 307 -6.50 -4.37 32.82
CA VAL A 307 -6.35 -4.29 31.36
C VAL A 307 -6.94 -2.95 30.89
N ASP A 308 -6.05 -2.01 30.60
CA ASP A 308 -6.40 -0.71 30.00
C ASP A 308 -5.64 -0.54 28.67
N VAL A 309 -6.30 -0.83 27.57
CA VAL A 309 -5.71 -0.80 26.22
C VAL A 309 -5.94 0.56 25.59
N ARG A 310 -4.87 1.35 25.44
CA ARG A 310 -4.94 2.71 24.91
C ARG A 310 -4.98 2.77 23.39
N ASN A 311 -4.26 1.87 22.73
CA ASN A 311 -4.20 1.77 21.27
C ASN A 311 -3.92 0.33 20.80
N SER A 312 -3.88 0.11 19.51
CA SER A 312 -3.70 -1.23 18.91
C SER A 312 -2.33 -1.86 19.16
N ALA A 313 -1.32 -1.07 19.50
CA ALA A 313 0.05 -1.55 19.79
C ALA A 313 0.29 -1.83 21.28
N ASP A 314 -0.61 -1.37 22.17
CA ASP A 314 -0.48 -1.51 23.62
C ASP A 314 -1.00 -2.88 24.07
N LEU A 315 -0.16 -3.90 23.96
CA LEU A 315 -0.49 -5.29 24.30
C LEU A 315 0.18 -5.79 25.58
N ASP A 316 1.16 -5.06 26.12
CA ASP A 316 1.95 -5.48 27.28
C ASP A 316 1.10 -5.70 28.52
N GLY A 317 0.16 -4.79 28.77
CA GLY A 317 -0.80 -4.92 29.87
C GLY A 317 -1.67 -6.19 29.75
N VAL A 318 -2.04 -6.56 28.53
CA VAL A 318 -2.86 -7.76 28.23
C VAL A 318 -2.09 -9.04 28.58
N TRP A 319 -0.85 -9.14 28.12
CA TRP A 319 -0.02 -10.33 28.35
C TRP A 319 0.35 -10.49 29.83
N ARG A 320 0.65 -9.39 30.50
CA ARG A 320 0.87 -9.38 31.93
C ARG A 320 -0.37 -9.82 32.72
N ALA A 321 -1.54 -9.31 32.34
CA ALA A 321 -2.81 -9.68 33.00
C ALA A 321 -3.14 -11.15 32.83
N LEU A 322 -2.84 -11.75 31.66
CA LEU A 322 -3.02 -13.17 31.38
C LEU A 322 -1.96 -14.07 32.03
N GLY A 323 -0.90 -13.47 32.63
CA GLY A 323 0.19 -14.22 33.25
C GLY A 323 1.11 -14.91 32.26
N ILE A 324 1.35 -14.28 31.12
CA ILE A 324 2.38 -14.73 30.16
C ILE A 324 3.75 -14.33 30.73
N ALA A 325 4.73 -15.23 30.63
CA ALA A 325 6.08 -14.95 31.09
C ALA A 325 6.74 -13.89 30.20
N TYR A 326 7.52 -13.00 30.84
CA TYR A 326 8.32 -11.98 30.17
C TYR A 326 9.79 -12.25 30.46
N GLU A 327 10.57 -12.62 29.45
CA GLU A 327 11.99 -12.89 29.60
C GLU A 327 12.81 -11.74 29.03
N THR A 328 13.77 -11.24 29.82
CA THR A 328 14.69 -10.17 29.42
C THR A 328 15.99 -10.79 28.90
N GLU A 329 16.34 -10.51 27.65
CA GLU A 329 17.66 -10.78 27.07
C GLU A 329 18.39 -9.45 26.87
N GLY A 330 19.32 -9.10 27.76
CA GLY A 330 20.05 -7.83 27.74
C GLY A 330 19.14 -6.65 28.09
N GLU A 331 19.09 -5.63 27.22
CA GLU A 331 18.28 -4.42 27.40
C GLU A 331 16.84 -4.55 26.90
N SER A 332 16.54 -5.58 26.13
CA SER A 332 15.20 -5.85 25.58
C SER A 332 14.57 -7.07 26.20
N GLY A 333 13.25 -7.04 26.37
CA GLY A 333 12.49 -8.17 26.86
C GLY A 333 11.43 -8.62 25.84
N VAL A 334 11.10 -9.91 25.90
CA VAL A 334 10.15 -10.54 25.00
C VAL A 334 9.11 -11.33 25.76
N TRP A 335 7.84 -11.11 25.42
CA TRP A 335 6.74 -11.94 25.90
C TRP A 335 6.85 -13.36 25.33
N GLN A 336 6.73 -14.35 26.19
CA GLN A 336 6.84 -15.76 25.82
C GLN A 336 5.54 -16.24 25.15
N LEU A 337 5.33 -15.75 23.92
CA LEU A 337 4.25 -16.11 23.03
C LEU A 337 4.80 -16.83 21.79
N ALA A 338 3.99 -17.70 21.23
CA ALA A 338 4.29 -18.39 19.98
C ALA A 338 3.11 -18.32 19.02
N ASN A 339 3.40 -18.50 17.75
CA ASN A 339 2.38 -18.71 16.73
C ASN A 339 2.19 -20.21 16.53
N ALA A 340 0.99 -20.69 16.85
CA ALA A 340 0.62 -22.08 16.64
C ALA A 340 -0.34 -22.24 15.48
N SER A 341 -0.17 -23.31 14.72
CA SER A 341 -1.11 -23.68 13.66
C SER A 341 -2.28 -24.45 14.26
N TYR A 342 -3.50 -23.99 14.03
CA TYR A 342 -4.70 -24.67 14.48
C TYR A 342 -5.65 -24.95 13.31
N ARG A 343 -6.11 -26.22 13.20
CA ARG A 343 -7.01 -26.67 12.13
C ARG A 343 -8.43 -26.76 12.65
N PHE A 344 -9.31 -26.00 12.03
CA PHE A 344 -10.74 -26.04 12.28
C PHE A 344 -11.46 -26.98 11.31
N GLY A 345 -12.73 -27.29 11.59
CA GLY A 345 -13.58 -28.03 10.67
C GLY A 345 -13.80 -27.25 9.34
N PHE A 346 -14.24 -27.96 8.30
CA PHE A 346 -14.37 -27.42 6.93
C PHE A 346 -15.13 -26.09 6.87
N TRP A 347 -16.36 -26.08 7.39
CA TRP A 347 -17.21 -24.87 7.34
C TRP A 347 -16.68 -23.74 8.22
N GLU A 348 -16.07 -24.10 9.33
CA GLU A 348 -15.47 -23.12 10.22
C GLU A 348 -14.22 -22.50 9.58
N THR A 349 -13.36 -23.29 8.93
CA THR A 349 -12.19 -22.79 8.22
C THR A 349 -12.60 -21.79 7.13
N LEU A 350 -13.64 -22.14 6.34
CA LEU A 350 -14.17 -21.24 5.32
C LEU A 350 -14.68 -19.93 5.95
N GLY A 351 -15.53 -20.02 6.98
CA GLY A 351 -16.05 -18.84 7.68
C GLY A 351 -14.95 -17.98 8.32
N ARG A 352 -13.93 -18.65 8.92
CA ARG A 352 -12.79 -17.97 9.53
C ARG A 352 -11.93 -17.24 8.50
N SER A 353 -11.74 -17.78 7.29
CA SER A 353 -10.97 -17.12 6.23
C SER A 353 -11.60 -15.78 5.81
N PHE A 354 -12.94 -15.76 5.66
CA PHE A 354 -13.66 -14.51 5.40
C PHE A 354 -13.62 -13.56 6.61
N ALA A 355 -13.92 -14.07 7.81
CA ALA A 355 -13.91 -13.24 9.01
C ALA A 355 -12.53 -12.64 9.27
N TYR A 356 -11.45 -13.40 9.07
CA TYR A 356 -10.07 -12.93 9.19
C TYR A 356 -9.76 -11.79 8.22
N SER A 357 -10.15 -11.93 6.94
CA SER A 357 -9.96 -10.86 5.94
C SER A 357 -10.73 -9.58 6.31
N PHE A 358 -11.96 -9.68 6.81
CA PHE A 358 -12.71 -8.53 7.30
C PHE A 358 -12.09 -7.90 8.56
N LYS A 359 -11.52 -8.72 9.45
CA LYS A 359 -10.79 -8.23 10.62
C LYS A 359 -9.54 -7.47 10.24
N ILE A 360 -8.76 -7.97 9.26
CA ILE A 360 -7.62 -7.21 8.69
C ILE A 360 -8.11 -5.87 8.12
N ALA A 361 -9.15 -5.89 7.28
CA ALA A 361 -9.70 -4.67 6.71
C ALA A 361 -10.15 -3.67 7.79
N GLY A 362 -10.84 -4.14 8.82
CA GLY A 362 -11.27 -3.31 9.94
C GLY A 362 -10.12 -2.76 10.77
N SER A 363 -9.03 -3.54 10.95
CA SER A 363 -7.85 -3.10 11.69
C SER A 363 -7.15 -1.92 11.01
N ILE A 364 -7.17 -1.85 9.68
CA ILE A 364 -6.59 -0.73 8.93
C ILE A 364 -7.33 0.58 9.28
N PHE A 365 -8.67 0.56 9.25
CA PHE A 365 -9.46 1.74 9.61
C PHE A 365 -9.25 2.15 11.07
N LYS A 366 -9.10 1.16 11.97
CA LYS A 366 -8.81 1.42 13.38
C LYS A 366 -7.44 2.09 13.54
N VAL A 367 -6.39 1.54 12.93
CA VAL A 367 -5.03 2.12 12.96
C VAL A 367 -5.00 3.52 12.37
N LEU A 368 -5.68 3.76 11.23
CA LEU A 368 -5.80 5.10 10.65
C LEU A 368 -6.51 6.07 11.60
N GLY A 369 -7.58 5.63 12.27
CA GLY A 369 -8.28 6.42 13.28
C GLY A 369 -7.41 6.76 14.49
N GLU A 370 -6.62 5.80 14.99
CA GLU A 370 -5.68 6.00 16.08
C GLU A 370 -4.54 6.96 15.69
N LEU A 371 -4.05 6.87 14.44
CA LEU A 371 -3.05 7.79 13.90
C LEU A 371 -3.59 9.21 13.79
N LEU A 372 -4.80 9.39 13.25
CA LEU A 372 -5.45 10.70 13.11
C LEU A 372 -5.76 11.35 14.47
N THR A 373 -6.05 10.54 15.48
CA THR A 373 -6.33 11.02 16.84
C THR A 373 -5.07 11.18 17.72
N GLY A 374 -3.88 10.88 17.17
CA GLY A 374 -2.61 10.95 17.86
C GLY A 374 -2.43 9.89 18.97
N ARG A 375 -3.28 8.86 19.00
CA ARG A 375 -3.15 7.74 19.96
C ARG A 375 -2.05 6.75 19.55
N LEU A 376 -1.74 6.71 18.25
CA LEU A 376 -0.67 5.90 17.70
C LEU A 376 0.37 6.84 17.04
N GLY A 377 1.64 6.64 17.33
CA GLY A 377 2.73 7.40 16.72
C GLY A 377 3.03 6.94 15.28
N ILE A 378 3.58 7.84 14.47
CA ILE A 378 3.99 7.55 13.08
C ILE A 378 5.06 6.44 13.04
N SER A 379 5.91 6.35 14.08
CA SER A 379 6.93 5.30 14.22
C SER A 379 6.38 3.87 14.31
N ALA A 380 5.09 3.71 14.61
CA ALA A 380 4.42 2.40 14.61
C ALA A 380 4.02 1.91 13.20
N LEU A 381 4.13 2.78 12.19
CA LEU A 381 3.86 2.43 10.79
C LEU A 381 5.12 1.87 10.14
N GLY A 382 4.95 0.86 9.29
CA GLY A 382 6.01 0.38 8.40
C GLY A 382 5.99 1.11 7.06
N GLY A 383 7.16 1.60 6.60
CA GLY A 383 7.31 2.13 5.25
C GLY A 383 7.49 1.04 4.19
N PRO A 384 7.68 1.41 2.91
CA PRO A 384 7.88 0.45 1.82
C PRO A 384 9.04 -0.50 2.02
N LEU A 385 10.20 -0.02 2.49
CA LEU A 385 11.39 -0.84 2.73
C LEU A 385 11.15 -1.83 3.88
N THR A 386 10.53 -1.37 4.96
CA THR A 386 10.13 -2.23 6.08
C THR A 386 9.13 -3.29 5.61
N THR A 387 8.14 -2.93 4.81
CA THR A 387 7.15 -3.87 4.26
C THR A 387 7.83 -4.93 3.40
N ILE A 388 8.75 -4.57 2.51
CA ILE A 388 9.52 -5.54 1.70
C ILE A 388 10.37 -6.44 2.60
N SER A 389 11.04 -5.88 3.62
CA SER A 389 11.88 -6.62 4.55
C SER A 389 11.07 -7.66 5.34
N VAL A 390 9.98 -7.25 5.97
CA VAL A 390 9.09 -8.14 6.74
C VAL A 390 8.46 -9.20 5.84
N THR A 391 7.97 -8.79 4.65
CA THR A 391 7.39 -9.71 3.66
C THR A 391 8.42 -10.76 3.23
N SER A 392 9.65 -10.35 2.93
CA SER A 392 10.72 -11.26 2.51
C SER A 392 11.08 -12.26 3.62
N GLN A 393 11.15 -11.81 4.87
CA GLN A 393 11.43 -12.67 6.01
C GLN A 393 10.33 -13.70 6.25
N ILE A 394 9.07 -13.31 6.17
CA ILE A 394 7.93 -14.21 6.39
C ILE A 394 7.77 -15.18 5.21
N ALA A 395 7.75 -14.65 3.98
CA ALA A 395 7.58 -15.45 2.78
C ALA A 395 8.75 -16.41 2.53
N GLY A 396 9.98 -16.01 2.87
CA GLY A 396 11.17 -16.82 2.70
C GLY A 396 11.29 -17.99 3.69
N ARG A 397 10.59 -17.95 4.84
CA ARG A 397 10.66 -19.00 5.84
C ARG A 397 9.86 -20.25 5.46
N SER A 398 8.72 -20.10 4.79
CA SER A 398 7.85 -21.22 4.44
C SER A 398 6.81 -20.82 3.40
N PHE A 399 6.32 -21.79 2.63
CA PHE A 399 5.22 -21.58 1.69
C PHE A 399 3.92 -21.17 2.41
N ARG A 400 3.71 -21.60 3.63
CA ARG A 400 2.64 -21.10 4.51
C ARG A 400 2.77 -19.59 4.72
N GLY A 401 3.94 -19.14 5.18
CA GLY A 401 4.21 -17.71 5.39
C GLY A 401 4.02 -16.90 4.12
N PHE A 402 4.43 -17.44 2.97
CA PHE A 402 4.17 -16.83 1.66
C PHE A 402 2.67 -16.62 1.41
N LEU A 403 1.83 -17.64 1.59
CA LEU A 403 0.39 -17.53 1.38
C LEU A 403 -0.29 -16.55 2.36
N GLU A 404 0.11 -16.61 3.63
CA GLU A 404 -0.45 -15.79 4.70
C GLU A 404 -0.13 -14.32 4.50
N ILE A 405 1.15 -13.98 4.22
CA ILE A 405 1.56 -12.59 3.98
C ILE A 405 1.00 -12.05 2.66
N ALA A 406 0.90 -12.88 1.60
CA ALA A 406 0.29 -12.48 0.34
C ALA A 406 -1.21 -12.18 0.53
N GLY A 407 -1.93 -13.02 1.28
CA GLY A 407 -3.33 -12.75 1.64
C GLY A 407 -3.47 -11.46 2.45
N PHE A 408 -2.62 -11.24 3.45
CA PHE A 408 -2.60 -10.03 4.25
C PHE A 408 -2.34 -8.76 3.39
N LEU A 409 -1.32 -8.78 2.55
CA LEU A 409 -0.99 -7.66 1.65
C LEU A 409 -2.12 -7.39 0.64
N GLY A 410 -2.76 -8.43 0.11
CA GLY A 410 -3.87 -8.28 -0.82
C GLY A 410 -5.08 -7.59 -0.20
N VAL A 411 -5.44 -7.92 1.07
CA VAL A 411 -6.49 -7.20 1.81
C VAL A 411 -6.08 -5.75 2.05
N ASN A 412 -4.83 -5.51 2.48
CA ASN A 412 -4.32 -4.15 2.72
C ASN A 412 -4.41 -3.31 1.44
N LEU A 413 -3.92 -3.83 0.32
CA LEU A 413 -3.92 -3.12 -0.96
C LEU A 413 -5.34 -2.83 -1.45
N ALA A 414 -6.28 -3.77 -1.23
CA ALA A 414 -7.69 -3.56 -1.56
C ALA A 414 -8.31 -2.41 -0.73
N VAL A 415 -8.05 -2.38 0.58
CA VAL A 415 -8.58 -1.33 1.46
C VAL A 415 -7.95 0.01 1.15
N PHE A 416 -6.61 0.08 1.04
CA PHE A 416 -5.92 1.34 0.77
C PHE A 416 -6.36 1.96 -0.55
N ASN A 417 -6.53 1.15 -1.62
CA ASN A 417 -6.97 1.66 -2.91
C ASN A 417 -8.43 2.18 -2.91
N LEU A 418 -9.25 1.80 -1.91
CA LEU A 418 -10.59 2.35 -1.73
C LEU A 418 -10.64 3.61 -0.86
N LEU A 419 -9.54 3.98 -0.18
CA LEU A 419 -9.50 5.20 0.62
C LEU A 419 -9.58 6.45 -0.27
N PRO A 420 -10.24 7.52 0.21
CA PRO A 420 -10.38 8.78 -0.53
C PRO A 420 -9.08 9.60 -0.50
N ILE A 421 -7.94 8.95 -0.75
CA ILE A 421 -6.62 9.58 -0.75
C ILE A 421 -6.22 9.88 -2.19
N PRO A 422 -5.81 11.12 -2.53
CA PRO A 422 -5.32 11.44 -3.86
C PRO A 422 -4.21 10.48 -4.32
N ALA A 423 -4.15 10.19 -5.61
CA ALA A 423 -3.32 9.18 -6.26
C ALA A 423 -3.84 7.73 -6.17
N LEU A 424 -4.87 7.44 -5.35
CA LEU A 424 -5.50 6.12 -5.27
C LEU A 424 -6.87 6.14 -5.97
N ASP A 425 -7.37 4.95 -6.37
CA ASP A 425 -8.65 4.83 -7.09
C ASP A 425 -9.85 5.33 -6.29
N GLY A 426 -9.80 5.18 -4.96
CA GLY A 426 -10.86 5.69 -4.08
C GLY A 426 -11.10 7.20 -4.21
N SER A 427 -10.07 7.99 -4.50
CA SER A 427 -10.23 9.41 -4.78
C SER A 427 -10.95 9.67 -6.11
N LYS A 428 -10.65 8.88 -7.15
CA LYS A 428 -11.37 8.95 -8.44
C LYS A 428 -12.85 8.56 -8.27
N VAL A 429 -13.15 7.59 -7.40
CA VAL A 429 -14.53 7.25 -7.01
C VAL A 429 -15.23 8.47 -6.40
N VAL A 430 -14.59 9.13 -5.43
CA VAL A 430 -15.16 10.33 -4.79
C VAL A 430 -15.40 11.44 -5.81
N PHE A 431 -14.44 11.72 -6.70
CA PHE A 431 -14.63 12.72 -7.76
C PHE A 431 -15.80 12.35 -8.68
N THR A 432 -15.92 11.08 -9.08
CA THR A 432 -17.04 10.60 -9.90
C THR A 432 -18.37 10.75 -9.18
N VAL A 433 -18.43 10.49 -7.87
CA VAL A 433 -19.65 10.70 -7.05
C VAL A 433 -20.00 12.19 -6.97
N ILE A 434 -19.03 13.08 -6.79
CA ILE A 434 -19.24 14.52 -6.78
C ILE A 434 -19.78 15.01 -8.14
N GLU A 435 -19.21 14.54 -9.27
CA GLU A 435 -19.71 14.83 -10.62
C GLU A 435 -21.17 14.37 -10.78
N TRP A 436 -21.49 13.16 -10.28
CA TRP A 436 -22.83 12.58 -10.36
C TRP A 436 -23.87 13.41 -9.61
N ILE A 437 -23.54 13.85 -8.38
CA ILE A 437 -24.41 14.69 -7.56
C ILE A 437 -24.58 16.08 -8.18
N ARG A 438 -23.46 16.70 -8.63
CA ARG A 438 -23.48 18.05 -9.20
C ARG A 438 -24.04 18.10 -10.62
N LYS A 439 -24.12 16.97 -11.32
CA LYS A 439 -24.51 16.84 -12.75
C LYS A 439 -23.64 17.71 -13.67
N LYS A 440 -22.41 17.99 -13.28
CA LYS A 440 -21.44 18.79 -14.03
C LYS A 440 -20.05 18.15 -13.88
N PRO A 441 -19.28 18.03 -14.97
CA PRO A 441 -17.92 17.48 -14.89
C PRO A 441 -17.03 18.36 -14.04
N LEU A 442 -16.06 17.74 -13.37
CA LEU A 442 -14.97 18.44 -12.69
C LEU A 442 -13.92 18.91 -13.71
N ASN A 443 -13.19 19.93 -13.34
CA ASN A 443 -12.08 20.39 -14.16
C ASN A 443 -10.92 19.37 -14.09
N ARG A 444 -10.62 18.73 -15.23
CA ARG A 444 -9.59 17.68 -15.34
C ARG A 444 -8.19 18.17 -14.94
N LYS A 445 -7.84 19.42 -15.21
CA LYS A 445 -6.56 19.99 -14.78
C LYS A 445 -6.47 20.06 -13.25
N VAL A 446 -7.57 20.41 -12.57
CA VAL A 446 -7.61 20.44 -11.10
C VAL A 446 -7.51 19.03 -10.53
N GLU A 447 -8.23 18.06 -11.09
CA GLU A 447 -8.17 16.65 -10.70
C GLU A 447 -6.73 16.12 -10.84
N ALA A 448 -6.09 16.33 -11.99
CA ALA A 448 -4.71 15.92 -12.25
C ALA A 448 -3.72 16.53 -11.25
N ILE A 449 -3.87 17.84 -10.93
CA ILE A 449 -3.01 18.52 -9.94
C ILE A 449 -3.21 17.91 -8.56
N ILE A 450 -4.45 17.65 -8.14
CA ILE A 450 -4.74 17.02 -6.83
C ILE A 450 -4.08 15.66 -6.76
N HIS A 451 -4.19 14.84 -7.82
CA HIS A 451 -3.54 13.51 -7.87
C HIS A 451 -2.01 13.63 -7.84
N ALA A 452 -1.42 14.55 -8.61
CA ALA A 452 0.03 14.73 -8.64
C ALA A 452 0.59 15.19 -7.28
N VAL A 453 -0.06 16.18 -6.64
CA VAL A 453 0.32 16.64 -5.30
C VAL A 453 0.16 15.52 -4.27
N GLY A 454 -0.97 14.80 -4.32
CA GLY A 454 -1.21 13.67 -3.43
C GLY A 454 -0.17 12.57 -3.59
N PHE A 455 0.23 12.24 -4.81
CA PHE A 455 1.29 11.27 -5.08
C PHE A 455 2.62 11.68 -4.46
N VAL A 456 3.03 12.94 -4.65
CA VAL A 456 4.28 13.46 -4.06
C VAL A 456 4.22 13.43 -2.53
N LEU A 457 3.08 13.80 -1.94
CA LEU A 457 2.88 13.73 -0.49
C LEU A 457 2.92 12.29 0.05
N LEU A 458 2.26 11.35 -0.63
CA LEU A 458 2.30 9.93 -0.24
C LEU A 458 3.72 9.36 -0.33
N LEU A 459 4.44 9.67 -1.41
CA LEU A 459 5.81 9.22 -1.58
C LEU A 459 6.72 9.82 -0.51
N GLY A 460 6.60 11.12 -0.24
CA GLY A 460 7.34 11.81 0.81
C GLY A 460 7.03 11.23 2.21
N PHE A 461 5.76 10.95 2.49
CA PHE A 461 5.35 10.31 3.73
C PHE A 461 5.92 8.88 3.87
N ALA A 462 5.89 8.09 2.80
CA ALA A 462 6.44 6.74 2.79
C ALA A 462 7.95 6.73 3.09
N VAL A 463 8.70 7.64 2.47
CA VAL A 463 10.13 7.82 2.74
C VAL A 463 10.37 8.31 4.17
N LEU A 464 9.57 9.25 4.67
CA LEU A 464 9.67 9.74 6.05
C LEU A 464 9.47 8.60 7.08
N VAL A 465 8.46 7.75 6.86
CA VAL A 465 8.20 6.60 7.74
C VAL A 465 9.38 5.64 7.75
N ASP A 466 9.95 5.31 6.58
CA ASP A 466 11.15 4.45 6.53
C ASP A 466 12.33 5.09 7.28
N ILE A 467 12.60 6.38 7.10
CA ILE A 467 13.68 7.09 7.82
C ILE A 467 13.48 7.00 9.32
N LEU A 468 12.26 7.26 9.82
CA LEU A 468 11.95 7.21 11.25
C LEU A 468 12.10 5.82 11.89
N GLN A 469 12.13 4.76 11.08
CA GLN A 469 12.36 3.39 11.57
C GLN A 469 13.84 3.02 11.63
N PHE A 470 14.71 3.75 10.92
CA PHE A 470 16.17 3.50 10.93
C PHE A 470 16.95 4.44 11.87
N VAL A 471 16.28 5.43 12.46
CA VAL A 471 16.82 6.36 13.47
C VAL A 471 16.38 5.95 14.87
#